data_7b49bfd083224f71933cc5c55f711633
#
_entry.id   7b49bfd083224f71933cc5c55f711633
#
_cell.length_a   1.000
_cell.length_b   1.000
_cell.length_c   1.000
_cell.angle_alpha   90.00
_cell.angle_beta   90.00
_cell.angle_gamma   90.00
#
_symmetry.space_group_name_H-M   'P 1'
#
loop_
_entity.id
_entity.type
_entity.pdbx_description
1 polymer ?
#
loop_
_entity_poly.entity_id
_entity_poly.type
_entity_poly.pdbx_seq_one_letter_code
_entity_poly.pdbx_strand_id
1 'polypeptide(L)'
;FGTAAFLGVGLTRRRRPHKSIKGANVMAQFPNDISLLEIFEVLKTKRFVDMTHAFSAQIPHWPGFPPARMETVYHYDEGIGTLGSGFLAHLYTHSGQWGTHVDPPAHFIKGMRTLDELDVKEMICPLAVLDIHEKAARNPDYAASPEDLTDWERRNGRLPEGAFVALRTDWHKRWPNEAAFANADAAGAPHFPGWGMELLRVLCEERHVRALGHETTDTDPGCTGSLPGETYVLSRDIYQIELLTNLDLLPEWGSLVVASWPKPYKGSGFPARVFAILP
;
A
#
# COMPACT_ATOMS: atom_id res chain seq x y z
N PHE A 1 2.37 22.14 64.38
CA PHE A 1 2.49 20.90 65.17
C PHE A 1 2.01 19.74 64.32
N GLY A 2 2.85 18.73 64.04
CA GLY A 2 2.43 17.45 63.43
C GLY A 2 3.15 17.10 62.14
N THR A 3 4.42 16.68 62.26
CA THR A 3 5.21 16.02 61.22
C THR A 3 4.68 14.60 61.01
N ALA A 4 4.34 14.28 59.75
CA ALA A 4 4.09 12.89 59.33
C ALA A 4 5.14 12.46 58.32
N ALA A 5 5.93 11.45 58.66
CA ALA A 5 6.95 10.84 57.83
C ALA A 5 6.34 9.93 56.77
N PHE A 6 6.71 10.12 55.48
CA PHE A 6 6.40 9.19 54.43
C PHE A 6 7.54 8.17 54.25
N LEU A 7 7.24 6.92 54.52
CA LEU A 7 8.09 5.77 54.24
C LEU A 7 8.02 5.47 52.71
N GLY A 8 9.13 5.63 52.03
CA GLY A 8 9.28 5.27 50.63
C GLY A 8 9.44 3.76 50.45
N VAL A 9 8.52 3.12 49.75
CA VAL A 9 8.65 1.74 49.31
C VAL A 9 9.27 1.76 47.91
N GLY A 10 10.55 1.39 47.82
CA GLY A 10 11.28 1.23 46.58
C GLY A 10 10.83 -0.02 45.81
N LEU A 11 10.12 0.17 44.71
CA LEU A 11 9.81 -0.89 43.73
C LEU A 11 10.97 -1.04 42.75
N THR A 12 11.83 -2.03 42.98
CA THR A 12 12.85 -2.46 42.00
C THR A 12 12.20 -3.16 40.83
N ARG A 13 12.12 -2.48 39.66
CA ARG A 13 11.73 -3.10 38.41
C ARG A 13 12.82 -4.06 37.93
N ARG A 14 12.60 -5.37 38.04
CA ARG A 14 13.40 -6.40 37.38
C ARG A 14 13.15 -6.35 35.88
N ARG A 15 14.18 -5.99 35.12
CA ARG A 15 14.19 -6.15 33.65
C ARG A 15 14.20 -7.65 33.32
N ARG A 16 13.19 -8.12 32.57
CA ARG A 16 13.19 -9.47 32.00
C ARG A 16 14.07 -9.49 30.74
N PRO A 17 14.86 -10.55 30.52
CA PRO A 17 15.71 -10.65 29.33
C PRO A 17 14.88 -10.91 28.07
N HIS A 18 15.19 -10.22 26.98
CA HIS A 18 14.67 -10.50 25.64
C HIS A 18 15.13 -11.90 25.21
N LYS A 19 14.18 -12.83 25.06
CA LYS A 19 14.42 -14.11 24.38
C LYS A 19 14.25 -13.92 22.89
N SER A 20 15.31 -14.15 22.12
CA SER A 20 15.30 -14.31 20.68
C SER A 20 14.39 -15.49 20.29
N ILE A 21 13.33 -15.24 19.52
CA ILE A 21 12.41 -16.27 19.03
C ILE A 21 12.94 -16.72 17.66
N LYS A 22 13.59 -17.88 17.64
CA LYS A 22 13.89 -18.63 16.40
C LYS A 22 12.61 -19.33 15.94
N GLY A 23 12.35 -19.29 14.63
CA GLY A 23 11.19 -19.77 13.92
C GLY A 23 10.50 -21.01 14.51
N ALA A 24 9.30 -20.78 14.96
CA ALA A 24 8.30 -21.82 15.20
C ALA A 24 6.95 -21.25 14.73
N ASN A 25 6.15 -22.08 14.08
CA ASN A 25 4.77 -21.82 13.73
C ASN A 25 4.01 -21.38 14.98
N VAL A 26 3.90 -20.09 15.20
CA VAL A 26 3.11 -19.51 16.27
C VAL A 26 1.83 -18.98 15.67
N MET A 27 0.83 -19.86 15.57
CA MET A 27 -0.53 -19.44 15.86
C MET A 27 -0.52 -19.03 17.34
N ALA A 28 -0.04 -17.83 17.63
CA ALA A 28 -0.13 -17.27 18.96
C ALA A 28 -1.62 -17.16 19.27
N GLN A 29 -2.12 -17.98 20.19
CA GLN A 29 -3.33 -17.67 20.93
C GLN A 29 -2.98 -16.38 21.68
N PHE A 30 -3.40 -15.24 21.10
CA PHE A 30 -3.38 -14.00 21.84
C PHE A 30 -4.23 -14.21 23.10
N PRO A 31 -3.75 -13.82 24.29
CA PRO A 31 -4.59 -13.81 25.46
C PRO A 31 -5.86 -13.02 25.11
N ASN A 32 -7.03 -13.56 25.39
CA ASN A 32 -8.32 -12.90 25.15
C ASN A 32 -8.47 -11.57 25.93
N ASP A 33 -7.43 -11.13 26.64
CA ASP A 33 -7.42 -10.03 27.61
C ASP A 33 -6.65 -8.79 27.16
N ILE A 34 -6.01 -8.76 25.93
CA ILE A 34 -5.34 -7.54 25.45
C ILE A 34 -6.40 -6.57 24.95
N SER A 35 -6.51 -5.42 25.60
CA SER A 35 -7.40 -4.35 25.18
C SER A 35 -6.88 -3.64 23.91
N LEU A 36 -7.78 -3.05 23.12
CA LEU A 36 -7.39 -2.24 21.97
C LEU A 36 -6.53 -1.03 22.36
N LEU A 37 -6.70 -0.51 23.58
CA LEU A 37 -5.88 0.61 24.09
C LEU A 37 -4.44 0.16 24.37
N GLU A 38 -4.22 -1.04 24.89
CA GLU A 38 -2.86 -1.60 25.07
C GLU A 38 -2.19 -1.83 23.72
N ILE A 39 -2.92 -2.34 22.72
CA ILE A 39 -2.42 -2.45 21.33
C ILE A 39 -2.03 -1.07 20.80
N PHE A 40 -2.86 -0.05 21.00
CA PHE A 40 -2.58 1.32 20.55
C PHE A 40 -1.32 1.89 21.21
N GLU A 41 -1.10 1.67 22.53
CA GLU A 41 0.13 2.09 23.20
C GLU A 41 1.38 1.43 22.61
N VAL A 42 1.28 0.18 22.16
CA VAL A 42 2.36 -0.49 21.41
C VAL A 42 2.55 0.15 20.04
N LEU A 43 1.48 0.39 19.28
CA LEU A 43 1.53 1.00 17.96
C LEU A 43 2.17 2.40 17.97
N LYS A 44 1.89 3.21 19.00
CA LYS A 44 2.50 4.54 19.18
C LYS A 44 4.03 4.52 19.25
N THR A 45 4.62 3.40 19.65
CA THR A 45 6.09 3.26 19.74
C THR A 45 6.73 2.81 18.43
N LYS A 46 5.93 2.45 17.43
CA LYS A 46 6.39 1.91 16.15
C LYS A 46 6.72 3.03 15.16
N ARG A 47 7.56 2.70 14.18
CA ARG A 47 7.82 3.58 13.05
C ARG A 47 6.73 3.42 12.01
N PHE A 48 6.23 4.54 11.51
CA PHE A 48 5.29 4.57 10.39
C PHE A 48 6.03 5.04 9.14
N VAL A 49 5.77 4.39 8.01
CA VAL A 49 6.31 4.77 6.70
C VAL A 49 5.16 5.03 5.74
N ASP A 50 5.09 6.24 5.22
CA ASP A 50 4.11 6.63 4.22
C ASP A 50 4.48 6.01 2.87
N MET A 51 3.57 5.25 2.30
CA MET A 51 3.74 4.55 1.01
C MET A 51 2.95 5.25 -0.11
N THR A 52 2.54 6.51 0.09
CA THR A 52 1.68 7.27 -0.82
C THR A 52 2.44 8.42 -1.44
N HIS A 53 2.39 8.55 -2.76
CA HIS A 53 2.83 9.77 -3.43
C HIS A 53 1.85 10.92 -3.19
N ALA A 54 2.39 12.12 -2.96
CA ALA A 54 1.56 13.32 -3.08
C ALA A 54 1.10 13.46 -4.54
N PHE A 55 -0.21 13.58 -4.76
CA PHE A 55 -0.72 13.73 -6.11
C PHE A 55 -0.99 15.19 -6.49
N SER A 56 -0.82 15.49 -7.75
CA SER A 56 -1.14 16.77 -8.38
C SER A 56 -1.73 16.53 -9.77
N ALA A 57 -1.99 17.59 -10.52
CA ALA A 57 -2.47 17.44 -11.89
C ALA A 57 -1.39 16.95 -12.87
N GLN A 58 -0.09 17.10 -12.52
CA GLN A 58 1.06 16.73 -13.36
C GLN A 58 1.86 15.62 -12.69
N ILE A 59 1.40 14.37 -12.84
CA ILE A 59 2.05 13.17 -12.29
C ILE A 59 1.92 12.00 -13.28
N PRO A 60 2.78 10.98 -13.17
CA PRO A 60 2.63 9.77 -13.93
C PRO A 60 1.23 9.16 -13.77
N HIS A 61 0.58 8.84 -14.87
CA HIS A 61 -0.77 8.28 -14.92
C HIS A 61 -0.96 7.51 -16.24
N TRP A 62 -2.02 6.73 -16.33
CA TRP A 62 -2.35 6.08 -17.58
C TRP A 62 -2.72 7.12 -18.65
N PRO A 63 -2.06 7.11 -19.86
CA PRO A 63 -2.22 8.19 -20.85
C PRO A 63 -3.64 8.32 -21.43
N GLY A 64 -4.49 7.30 -21.25
CA GLY A 64 -5.90 7.35 -21.71
C GLY A 64 -6.83 8.14 -20.81
N PHE A 65 -6.40 8.57 -19.62
CA PHE A 65 -7.24 9.38 -18.75
C PHE A 65 -7.27 10.85 -19.18
N PRO A 66 -8.41 11.54 -18.96
CA PRO A 66 -8.47 12.99 -19.14
C PRO A 66 -7.54 13.70 -18.14
N PRO A 67 -7.01 14.87 -18.51
CA PRO A 67 -6.14 15.64 -17.61
C PRO A 67 -6.82 15.97 -16.27
N ALA A 68 -6.14 15.74 -15.16
CA ALA A 68 -6.60 16.15 -13.85
C ALA A 68 -6.51 17.68 -13.68
N ARG A 69 -7.33 18.23 -12.79
CA ARG A 69 -7.34 19.66 -12.43
C ARG A 69 -7.48 19.81 -10.92
N MET A 70 -6.82 20.83 -10.40
CA MET A 70 -7.03 21.31 -9.06
C MET A 70 -7.25 22.83 -9.15
N GLU A 71 -8.40 23.29 -8.73
CA GLU A 71 -8.83 24.69 -8.81
C GLU A 71 -9.10 25.21 -7.40
N THR A 72 -8.58 26.40 -7.07
CA THR A 72 -8.96 27.09 -5.82
C THR A 72 -10.33 27.71 -6.04
N VAL A 73 -11.35 27.25 -5.32
CA VAL A 73 -12.72 27.79 -5.39
C VAL A 73 -12.98 28.86 -4.34
N TYR A 74 -12.26 28.81 -3.22
CA TYR A 74 -12.31 29.84 -2.18
C TYR A 74 -10.91 30.10 -1.62
N HIS A 75 -10.64 31.36 -1.30
CA HIS A 75 -9.34 31.75 -0.74
C HIS A 75 -9.53 32.50 0.60
N TYR A 76 -8.50 32.50 1.45
CA TYR A 76 -8.51 33.16 2.76
C TYR A 76 -8.88 34.65 2.73
N ASP A 77 -8.53 35.35 1.65
CA ASP A 77 -8.77 36.77 1.47
C ASP A 77 -10.18 37.11 0.98
N GLU A 78 -10.97 36.08 0.64
CA GLU A 78 -12.35 36.22 0.18
C GLU A 78 -13.30 36.09 1.39
N GLY A 79 -13.76 37.23 1.92
CA GLY A 79 -14.74 37.21 2.99
C GLY A 79 -16.02 36.50 2.57
N ILE A 80 -16.47 35.47 3.32
CA ILE A 80 -17.72 34.76 3.06
C ILE A 80 -18.72 35.10 4.14
N GLY A 81 -19.74 35.89 3.75
CA GLY A 81 -20.85 36.22 4.61
C GLY A 81 -20.45 36.96 5.89
N THR A 82 -21.08 36.65 7.01
CA THR A 82 -20.89 37.31 8.32
C THR A 82 -19.67 36.82 9.08
N LEU A 83 -18.90 35.85 8.60
CA LEU A 83 -17.76 35.30 9.32
C LEU A 83 -16.47 36.13 9.23
N GLY A 84 -16.41 37.14 8.36
CA GLY A 84 -15.31 38.11 8.29
C GLY A 84 -13.93 37.60 7.89
N SER A 85 -13.77 36.29 7.75
CA SER A 85 -12.57 35.58 7.29
C SER A 85 -12.91 34.58 6.21
N GLY A 86 -12.09 34.50 5.16
CA GLY A 86 -12.17 33.47 4.14
C GLY A 86 -11.66 32.13 4.62
N PHE A 87 -11.82 31.13 3.79
CA PHE A 87 -11.25 29.79 3.97
C PHE A 87 -10.70 29.29 2.64
N LEU A 88 -9.75 28.34 2.70
CA LEU A 88 -9.19 27.73 1.50
C LEU A 88 -9.97 26.47 1.15
N ALA A 89 -10.49 26.40 -0.07
CA ALA A 89 -11.11 25.20 -0.60
C ALA A 89 -10.70 24.96 -2.05
N HIS A 90 -10.44 23.70 -2.37
CA HIS A 90 -10.10 23.27 -3.71
C HIS A 90 -11.15 22.34 -4.30
N LEU A 91 -11.36 22.47 -5.60
CA LEU A 91 -12.08 21.51 -6.43
C LEU A 91 -11.05 20.63 -7.13
N TYR A 92 -11.17 19.31 -6.95
CA TYR A 92 -10.35 18.32 -7.63
C TYR A 92 -11.19 17.62 -8.70
N THR A 93 -10.64 17.50 -9.91
CA THR A 93 -11.24 16.75 -11.02
C THR A 93 -10.18 15.79 -11.55
N HIS A 94 -10.43 14.50 -11.41
CA HIS A 94 -9.51 13.44 -11.84
C HIS A 94 -10.26 12.13 -12.05
N SER A 95 -9.67 11.18 -12.80
CA SER A 95 -10.12 9.80 -12.84
C SER A 95 -9.94 9.14 -11.47
N GLY A 96 -10.66 8.05 -11.19
CA GLY A 96 -10.51 7.31 -9.94
C GLY A 96 -9.07 6.83 -9.72
N GLN A 97 -8.45 6.36 -10.79
CA GLN A 97 -7.08 5.81 -10.80
C GLN A 97 -6.03 6.93 -10.95
N TRP A 98 -5.94 7.81 -9.95
CA TRP A 98 -5.04 8.96 -9.98
C TRP A 98 -4.06 8.99 -8.80
N GLY A 99 -2.75 9.03 -9.08
CA GLY A 99 -1.69 8.92 -8.07
C GLY A 99 -1.71 7.55 -7.42
N THR A 100 -1.23 7.43 -6.18
CA THR A 100 -1.39 6.19 -5.41
C THR A 100 -2.87 5.94 -5.19
N HIS A 101 -3.40 4.85 -5.73
CA HIS A 101 -4.83 4.59 -5.78
C HIS A 101 -5.15 3.11 -5.55
N VAL A 102 -6.41 2.85 -5.27
CA VAL A 102 -6.97 1.50 -5.11
C VAL A 102 -7.85 1.14 -6.31
N ASP A 103 -7.68 -0.09 -6.81
CA ASP A 103 -8.55 -0.71 -7.79
C ASP A 103 -9.33 -1.86 -7.16
N PRO A 104 -10.66 -1.71 -7.04
CA PRO A 104 -11.53 -2.81 -6.64
C PRO A 104 -11.75 -3.78 -7.80
N PRO A 105 -12.22 -5.00 -7.56
CA PRO A 105 -12.58 -5.96 -8.60
C PRO A 105 -13.45 -5.41 -9.73
N ALA A 106 -14.37 -4.51 -9.40
CA ALA A 106 -15.25 -3.87 -10.38
C ALA A 106 -14.53 -2.97 -11.40
N HIS A 107 -13.24 -2.64 -11.18
CA HIS A 107 -12.47 -1.85 -12.16
C HIS A 107 -12.44 -2.55 -13.52
N PHE A 108 -12.12 -3.85 -13.55
CA PHE A 108 -12.06 -4.64 -14.77
C PHE A 108 -13.23 -5.61 -14.94
N ILE A 109 -13.85 -6.06 -13.87
CA ILE A 109 -14.82 -7.17 -13.91
C ILE A 109 -16.22 -6.67 -13.60
N LYS A 110 -17.06 -6.62 -14.63
CA LYS A 110 -18.45 -6.18 -14.50
C LYS A 110 -19.23 -7.00 -13.49
N GLY A 111 -19.84 -6.31 -12.52
CA GLY A 111 -20.70 -6.93 -11.51
C GLY A 111 -19.95 -7.47 -10.29
N MET A 112 -18.64 -7.31 -10.22
CA MET A 112 -17.87 -7.57 -9.01
C MET A 112 -17.90 -6.38 -8.04
N ARG A 113 -17.31 -6.53 -6.86
CA ARG A 113 -17.35 -5.54 -5.78
C ARG A 113 -16.74 -4.21 -6.19
N THR A 114 -17.47 -3.14 -5.90
CA THR A 114 -17.04 -1.74 -6.00
C THR A 114 -16.39 -1.28 -4.68
N LEU A 115 -15.80 -0.09 -4.65
CA LEU A 115 -15.10 0.42 -3.46
C LEU A 115 -15.97 0.52 -2.21
N ASP A 116 -17.25 0.83 -2.38
CA ASP A 116 -18.20 0.95 -1.28
C ASP A 116 -18.66 -0.41 -0.72
N GLU A 117 -18.33 -1.51 -1.43
CA GLU A 117 -18.64 -2.88 -1.05
C GLU A 117 -17.42 -3.63 -0.43
N LEU A 118 -16.21 -3.08 -0.53
CA LEU A 118 -15.04 -3.64 0.15
C LEU A 118 -15.16 -3.45 1.66
N ASP A 119 -14.88 -4.52 2.44
CA ASP A 119 -14.96 -4.46 3.90
C ASP A 119 -13.78 -3.64 4.46
N VAL A 120 -14.05 -2.77 5.44
CA VAL A 120 -13.00 -1.98 6.12
C VAL A 120 -11.94 -2.83 6.80
N LYS A 121 -12.22 -4.09 7.12
CA LYS A 121 -11.23 -5.04 7.64
C LYS A 121 -10.15 -5.38 6.62
N GLU A 122 -10.46 -5.27 5.33
CA GLU A 122 -9.50 -5.51 4.25
C GLU A 122 -8.47 -4.38 4.13
N MET A 123 -8.70 -3.25 4.78
CA MET A 123 -7.77 -2.10 4.79
C MET A 123 -6.54 -2.32 5.69
N ILE A 124 -6.54 -3.33 6.56
CA ILE A 124 -5.42 -3.63 7.45
C ILE A 124 -4.98 -5.08 7.22
N CYS A 125 -3.76 -5.26 6.73
CA CYS A 125 -3.22 -6.58 6.41
C CYS A 125 -1.80 -6.76 6.94
N PRO A 126 -1.35 -7.99 7.18
CA PRO A 126 0.08 -8.29 7.24
C PRO A 126 0.74 -7.89 5.92
N LEU A 127 1.88 -7.21 5.96
CA LEU A 127 2.61 -6.75 4.80
C LEU A 127 3.80 -7.64 4.50
N ALA A 128 3.87 -8.14 3.27
CA ALA A 128 5.05 -8.76 2.69
C ALA A 128 5.58 -7.89 1.53
N VAL A 129 6.87 -7.58 1.54
CA VAL A 129 7.54 -6.85 0.46
C VAL A 129 8.35 -7.86 -0.35
N LEU A 130 7.92 -8.14 -1.56
CA LEU A 130 8.65 -8.95 -2.53
C LEU A 130 9.62 -8.05 -3.30
N ASP A 131 10.89 -8.18 -3.00
CA ASP A 131 11.94 -7.29 -3.52
C ASP A 131 12.58 -7.86 -4.79
N ILE A 132 12.35 -7.18 -5.92
CA ILE A 132 12.96 -7.48 -7.22
C ILE A 132 13.75 -6.31 -7.80
N HIS A 133 14.05 -5.27 -7.00
CA HIS A 133 14.63 -4.02 -7.50
C HIS A 133 15.91 -4.22 -8.31
N GLU A 134 16.80 -5.15 -7.88
CA GLU A 134 18.03 -5.46 -8.64
C GLU A 134 17.75 -6.11 -9.99
N LYS A 135 16.70 -6.95 -10.08
CA LYS A 135 16.30 -7.60 -11.34
C LYS A 135 15.65 -6.58 -12.27
N ALA A 136 14.78 -5.72 -11.74
CA ALA A 136 14.16 -4.60 -12.45
C ALA A 136 15.20 -3.58 -12.97
N ALA A 137 16.25 -3.31 -12.20
CA ALA A 137 17.34 -2.42 -12.63
C ALA A 137 18.14 -3.00 -13.82
N ARG A 138 18.28 -4.32 -13.92
CA ARG A 138 18.96 -5.00 -15.04
C ARG A 138 18.06 -5.21 -16.25
N ASN A 139 16.77 -5.39 -16.03
CA ASN A 139 15.76 -5.57 -17.06
C ASN A 139 14.47 -4.84 -16.68
N PRO A 140 14.17 -3.69 -17.29
CA PRO A 140 12.94 -2.94 -16.99
C PRO A 140 11.66 -3.72 -17.30
N ASP A 141 11.70 -4.73 -18.17
CA ASP A 141 10.55 -5.60 -18.49
C ASP A 141 10.49 -6.86 -17.61
N TYR A 142 11.18 -6.85 -16.47
CA TYR A 142 11.19 -8.02 -15.60
C TYR A 142 9.80 -8.29 -15.03
N ALA A 143 9.30 -9.51 -15.30
CA ALA A 143 8.09 -10.03 -14.68
C ALA A 143 8.46 -10.86 -13.44
N ALA A 144 7.98 -10.47 -12.26
CA ALA A 144 8.20 -11.21 -11.01
C ALA A 144 7.67 -12.65 -11.14
N SER A 145 8.43 -13.62 -10.67
CA SER A 145 8.23 -15.05 -10.91
C SER A 145 7.98 -15.86 -9.62
N PRO A 146 7.50 -17.11 -9.71
CA PRO A 146 7.37 -18.01 -8.56
C PRO A 146 8.69 -18.24 -7.81
N GLU A 147 9.83 -18.16 -8.50
CA GLU A 147 11.15 -18.27 -7.90
C GLU A 147 11.44 -17.11 -6.95
N ASP A 148 11.00 -15.88 -7.29
CA ASP A 148 11.14 -14.72 -6.41
C ASP A 148 10.40 -14.93 -5.08
N LEU A 149 9.18 -15.49 -5.15
CA LEU A 149 8.43 -15.85 -3.95
C LEU A 149 9.09 -16.98 -3.17
N THR A 150 9.60 -18.01 -3.87
CA THR A 150 10.30 -19.13 -3.22
C THR A 150 11.53 -18.65 -2.47
N ASP A 151 12.30 -17.73 -3.06
CA ASP A 151 13.47 -17.13 -2.43
C ASP A 151 13.07 -16.26 -1.24
N TRP A 152 11.98 -15.51 -1.35
CA TRP A 152 11.42 -14.74 -0.24
C TRP A 152 10.97 -15.66 0.90
N GLU A 153 10.21 -16.73 0.60
CA GLU A 153 9.71 -17.68 1.59
C GLU A 153 10.84 -18.47 2.29
N ARG A 154 11.96 -18.71 1.61
CA ARG A 154 13.13 -19.32 2.22
C ARG A 154 13.75 -18.46 3.32
N ARG A 155 13.70 -17.13 3.17
CA ARG A 155 14.23 -16.16 4.15
C ARG A 155 13.24 -15.86 5.27
N ASN A 156 11.96 -15.77 4.95
CA ASN A 156 10.94 -15.18 5.83
C ASN A 156 9.89 -16.20 6.34
N GLY A 157 9.91 -17.42 5.83
CA GLY A 157 8.86 -18.42 6.05
C GLY A 157 7.73 -18.29 5.04
N ARG A 158 6.81 -19.27 5.05
CA ARG A 158 5.68 -19.30 4.12
C ARG A 158 4.85 -18.02 4.23
N LEU A 159 4.50 -17.44 3.10
CA LEU A 159 3.61 -16.28 3.01
C LEU A 159 2.24 -16.63 3.64
N PRO A 160 1.78 -15.87 4.66
CA PRO A 160 0.52 -16.17 5.31
C PRO A 160 -0.68 -15.80 4.44
N GLU A 161 -1.76 -16.56 4.59
CA GLU A 161 -3.06 -16.21 4.02
C GLU A 161 -3.54 -14.84 4.49
N GLY A 162 -4.18 -14.08 3.60
CA GLY A 162 -4.69 -12.74 3.90
C GLY A 162 -3.62 -11.64 3.91
N ALA A 163 -2.38 -11.92 3.51
CA ALA A 163 -1.35 -10.90 3.38
C ALA A 163 -1.65 -9.91 2.24
N PHE A 164 -1.17 -8.66 2.40
CA PHE A 164 -0.93 -7.73 1.32
C PHE A 164 0.50 -7.95 0.82
N VAL A 165 0.67 -8.20 -0.46
CA VAL A 165 2.01 -8.39 -1.07
C VAL A 165 2.35 -7.17 -1.92
N ALA A 166 3.41 -6.45 -1.54
CA ALA A 166 3.92 -5.30 -2.27
C ALA A 166 5.15 -5.68 -3.10
N LEU A 167 5.16 -5.36 -4.39
CA LEU A 167 6.28 -5.58 -5.30
C LEU A 167 7.21 -4.36 -5.27
N ARG A 168 8.39 -4.51 -4.68
CA ARG A 168 9.43 -3.49 -4.71
C ARG A 168 10.27 -3.61 -5.97
N THR A 169 10.32 -2.53 -6.74
CA THR A 169 11.05 -2.39 -8.00
C THR A 169 12.02 -1.22 -8.00
N ASP A 170 11.92 -0.33 -7.02
CA ASP A 170 12.53 1.00 -6.95
C ASP A 170 12.05 1.95 -8.09
N TRP A 171 10.94 1.61 -8.75
CA TRP A 171 10.38 2.42 -9.84
C TRP A 171 9.88 3.78 -9.36
N HIS A 172 9.39 3.85 -8.13
CA HIS A 172 8.95 5.08 -7.48
C HIS A 172 10.01 6.20 -7.48
N LYS A 173 11.31 5.86 -7.60
CA LYS A 173 12.42 6.84 -7.64
C LYS A 173 12.43 7.70 -8.90
N ARG A 174 11.62 7.33 -9.90
CA ARG A 174 11.43 8.09 -11.14
C ARG A 174 10.34 9.17 -11.02
N TRP A 175 9.53 9.11 -9.94
CA TRP A 175 8.48 10.08 -9.66
C TRP A 175 9.05 11.49 -9.41
N PRO A 176 8.39 12.59 -9.84
CA PRO A 176 7.15 12.66 -10.63
C PRO A 176 7.37 12.81 -12.15
N ASN A 177 8.51 12.40 -12.68
CA ASN A 177 8.84 12.57 -14.09
C ASN A 177 8.12 11.53 -14.97
N GLU A 178 7.06 11.95 -15.67
CA GLU A 178 6.23 11.06 -16.51
C GLU A 178 7.06 10.31 -17.57
N ALA A 179 7.97 10.99 -18.27
CA ALA A 179 8.78 10.35 -19.33
C ALA A 179 9.74 9.31 -18.75
N ALA A 180 10.39 9.60 -17.62
CA ALA A 180 11.24 8.65 -16.92
C ALA A 180 10.43 7.48 -16.33
N PHE A 181 9.20 7.74 -15.90
CA PHE A 181 8.32 6.75 -15.31
C PHE A 181 7.78 5.77 -16.36
N ALA A 182 7.28 6.29 -17.48
CA ALA A 182 6.83 5.48 -18.62
C ALA A 182 7.99 4.71 -19.26
N ASN A 183 9.21 5.30 -19.27
CA ASN A 183 10.41 4.70 -19.86
C ASN A 183 10.14 4.14 -21.28
N ALA A 184 9.38 4.91 -22.08
CA ALA A 184 8.91 4.45 -23.38
C ALA A 184 10.05 4.38 -24.41
N ASP A 185 9.99 3.38 -25.28
CA ASP A 185 10.89 3.23 -26.41
C ASP A 185 10.58 4.24 -27.56
N ALA A 186 11.33 4.15 -28.66
CA ALA A 186 11.12 5.02 -29.80
C ALA A 186 9.76 4.81 -30.51
N ALA A 187 9.09 3.69 -30.30
CA ALA A 187 7.75 3.40 -30.80
C ALA A 187 6.64 3.86 -29.85
N GLY A 188 7.03 4.33 -28.66
CA GLY A 188 6.11 4.78 -27.61
C GLY A 188 5.60 3.66 -26.70
N ALA A 189 6.14 2.44 -26.81
CA ALA A 189 5.80 1.36 -25.90
C ALA A 189 6.47 1.56 -24.53
N PRO A 190 5.73 1.50 -23.41
CA PRO A 190 6.29 1.65 -22.08
C PRO A 190 7.09 0.40 -21.67
N HIS A 191 8.13 0.60 -20.86
CA HIS A 191 8.97 -0.45 -20.33
C HIS A 191 9.16 -0.27 -18.83
N PHE A 192 8.38 -1.01 -18.03
CA PHE A 192 8.48 -1.05 -16.57
C PHE A 192 8.19 -2.47 -16.07
N PRO A 193 8.74 -2.85 -14.89
CA PRO A 193 8.55 -4.19 -14.33
C PRO A 193 7.12 -4.37 -13.80
N GLY A 194 6.71 -5.63 -13.67
CA GLY A 194 5.41 -5.97 -13.15
C GLY A 194 5.34 -7.40 -12.62
N TRP A 195 4.14 -7.86 -12.38
CA TRP A 195 3.85 -9.22 -11.92
C TRP A 195 3.82 -10.21 -13.09
N GLY A 196 4.47 -11.36 -12.93
CA GLY A 196 4.31 -12.45 -13.87
C GLY A 196 3.05 -13.28 -13.59
N MET A 197 2.34 -13.70 -14.64
CA MET A 197 1.06 -14.42 -14.53
C MET A 197 1.17 -15.69 -13.67
N GLU A 198 2.27 -16.44 -13.76
CA GLU A 198 2.46 -17.66 -12.98
C GLU A 198 2.57 -17.35 -11.49
N LEU A 199 3.28 -16.27 -11.12
CA LEU A 199 3.34 -15.83 -9.73
C LEU A 199 1.98 -15.35 -9.23
N LEU A 200 1.23 -14.60 -10.03
CA LEU A 200 -0.12 -14.17 -9.67
C LEU A 200 -1.03 -15.34 -9.34
N ARG A 201 -0.96 -16.43 -10.11
CA ARG A 201 -1.71 -17.65 -9.82
C ARG A 201 -1.33 -18.25 -8.47
N VAL A 202 -0.05 -18.36 -8.18
CA VAL A 202 0.44 -18.89 -6.90
C VAL A 202 -0.04 -18.01 -5.74
N LEU A 203 0.07 -16.68 -5.86
CA LEU A 203 -0.36 -15.74 -4.83
C LEU A 203 -1.87 -15.82 -4.57
N CYS A 204 -2.67 -15.86 -5.62
CA CYS A 204 -4.13 -15.88 -5.51
C CYS A 204 -4.67 -17.25 -5.09
N GLU A 205 -4.19 -18.34 -5.72
CA GLU A 205 -4.80 -19.69 -5.60
C GLU A 205 -4.17 -20.54 -4.51
N GLU A 206 -2.88 -20.34 -4.18
CA GLU A 206 -2.16 -21.15 -3.21
C GLU A 206 -1.79 -20.41 -1.91
N ARG A 207 -1.63 -19.10 -1.98
CA ARG A 207 -1.30 -18.26 -0.82
C ARG A 207 -2.48 -17.46 -0.31
N HIS A 208 -3.57 -17.38 -1.10
CA HIS A 208 -4.81 -16.70 -0.74
C HIS A 208 -4.55 -15.29 -0.20
N VAL A 209 -3.76 -14.50 -0.95
CA VAL A 209 -3.44 -13.12 -0.57
C VAL A 209 -4.71 -12.27 -0.55
N ARG A 210 -4.74 -11.22 0.29
CA ARG A 210 -5.86 -10.29 0.37
C ARG A 210 -5.78 -9.21 -0.69
N ALA A 211 -4.57 -8.73 -0.95
CA ALA A 211 -4.34 -7.64 -1.89
C ALA A 211 -2.93 -7.69 -2.46
N LEU A 212 -2.75 -7.01 -3.58
CA LEU A 212 -1.45 -6.76 -4.19
C LEU A 212 -1.17 -5.27 -4.24
N GLY A 213 0.12 -4.90 -4.31
CA GLY A 213 0.51 -3.52 -4.54
C GLY A 213 1.83 -3.45 -5.28
N HIS A 214 2.05 -2.36 -6.03
CA HIS A 214 3.27 -2.16 -6.81
C HIS A 214 3.56 -0.67 -7.00
N GLU A 215 4.78 -0.38 -7.47
CA GLU A 215 5.27 0.99 -7.67
C GLU A 215 5.02 1.52 -9.09
N THR A 216 4.48 0.70 -9.98
CA THR A 216 4.22 0.99 -11.41
C THR A 216 2.76 1.38 -11.66
N THR A 217 2.44 1.80 -12.89
CA THR A 217 1.10 2.22 -13.33
C THR A 217 0.17 1.08 -13.67
N ASP A 218 0.67 -0.15 -13.73
CA ASP A 218 -0.10 -1.35 -14.06
C ASP A 218 0.47 -2.56 -13.34
N THR A 219 -0.35 -3.58 -13.19
CA THR A 219 0.03 -4.89 -12.63
C THR A 219 1.00 -5.63 -13.54
N ASP A 220 0.75 -5.60 -14.84
CA ASP A 220 1.54 -6.28 -15.85
C ASP A 220 2.82 -5.48 -16.19
N PRO A 221 3.89 -6.12 -16.68
CA PRO A 221 5.03 -5.37 -17.25
C PRO A 221 4.59 -4.48 -18.39
N GLY A 222 5.16 -3.26 -18.48
CA GLY A 222 4.75 -2.24 -19.46
C GLY A 222 4.78 -2.71 -20.91
N CYS A 223 5.72 -3.58 -21.27
CA CYS A 223 5.85 -4.15 -22.60
C CYS A 223 4.74 -5.16 -23.00
N THR A 224 3.86 -5.55 -22.08
CA THR A 224 2.84 -6.59 -22.33
C THR A 224 1.77 -6.15 -23.32
N GLY A 225 1.49 -4.85 -23.43
CA GLY A 225 0.52 -4.28 -24.39
C GLY A 225 -0.95 -4.61 -24.12
N SER A 226 -1.22 -5.45 -23.11
CA SER A 226 -2.55 -5.82 -22.58
C SER A 226 -2.40 -6.07 -21.09
N LEU A 227 -3.53 -6.17 -20.35
CA LEU A 227 -3.54 -6.27 -18.90
C LEU A 227 -4.14 -7.61 -18.41
N PRO A 228 -3.55 -8.77 -18.80
CA PRO A 228 -4.07 -10.07 -18.38
C PRO A 228 -3.86 -10.33 -16.89
N GLY A 229 -2.77 -9.85 -16.29
CA GLY A 229 -2.47 -10.00 -14.87
C GLY A 229 -3.44 -9.22 -14.02
N GLU A 230 -3.66 -7.96 -14.33
CA GLU A 230 -4.63 -7.11 -13.63
C GLU A 230 -6.05 -7.69 -13.75
N THR A 231 -6.47 -8.04 -14.97
CA THR A 231 -7.76 -8.70 -15.19
C THR A 231 -7.90 -9.96 -14.34
N TYR A 232 -6.84 -10.76 -14.27
CA TYR A 232 -6.84 -12.00 -13.49
C TYR A 232 -7.00 -11.73 -11.99
N VAL A 233 -6.19 -10.84 -11.40
CA VAL A 233 -6.22 -10.51 -9.97
C VAL A 233 -7.60 -9.99 -9.57
N LEU A 234 -8.13 -9.01 -10.30
CA LEU A 234 -9.43 -8.41 -10.01
C LEU A 234 -10.58 -9.43 -10.19
N SER A 235 -10.44 -10.40 -11.11
CA SER A 235 -11.41 -11.50 -11.27
C SER A 235 -11.44 -12.49 -10.08
N ARG A 236 -10.38 -12.49 -9.26
CA ARG A 236 -10.28 -13.32 -8.04
C ARG A 236 -10.81 -12.65 -6.79
N ASP A 237 -11.48 -11.52 -6.95
CA ASP A 237 -12.01 -10.69 -5.86
C ASP A 237 -10.92 -10.14 -4.92
N ILE A 238 -9.74 -9.87 -5.48
CA ILE A 238 -8.57 -9.29 -4.81
C ILE A 238 -8.44 -7.85 -5.31
N TYR A 239 -8.37 -6.87 -4.40
CA TYR A 239 -8.08 -5.49 -4.77
C TYR A 239 -6.57 -5.26 -4.91
N GLN A 240 -6.20 -4.21 -5.61
CA GLN A 240 -4.80 -3.79 -5.75
C GLN A 240 -4.59 -2.32 -5.45
N ILE A 241 -3.34 -1.98 -5.13
CA ILE A 241 -2.88 -0.61 -4.94
C ILE A 241 -1.74 -0.35 -5.92
N GLU A 242 -1.90 0.64 -6.75
CA GLU A 242 -0.90 1.07 -7.71
C GLU A 242 -0.16 2.32 -7.26
N LEU A 243 1.01 2.54 -7.86
CA LEU A 243 1.85 3.72 -7.62
C LEU A 243 2.21 3.88 -6.13
N LEU A 244 2.63 2.78 -5.49
CA LEU A 244 3.22 2.83 -4.16
C LEU A 244 4.60 3.50 -4.18
N THR A 245 5.02 4.02 -3.04
CA THR A 245 6.36 4.60 -2.83
C THR A 245 7.01 4.09 -1.55
N ASN A 246 8.31 4.34 -1.38
CA ASN A 246 9.06 4.06 -0.15
C ASN A 246 9.10 2.57 0.26
N LEU A 247 8.91 1.64 -0.68
CA LEU A 247 9.03 0.21 -0.38
C LEU A 247 10.46 -0.18 0.01
N ASP A 248 11.45 0.59 -0.41
CA ASP A 248 12.88 0.45 -0.05
C ASP A 248 13.18 0.77 1.42
N LEU A 249 12.26 1.42 2.13
CA LEU A 249 12.37 1.75 3.56
C LEU A 249 11.77 0.67 4.48
N LEU A 250 11.20 -0.38 3.90
CA LEU A 250 10.44 -1.41 4.60
C LEU A 250 11.24 -2.71 4.73
N PRO A 251 11.10 -3.44 5.85
CA PRO A 251 11.58 -4.81 5.90
C PRO A 251 10.73 -5.72 4.99
N GLU A 252 11.29 -6.82 4.53
CA GLU A 252 10.57 -7.78 3.70
C GLU A 252 9.33 -8.36 4.40
N TRP A 253 9.35 -8.46 5.73
CA TRP A 253 8.28 -9.07 6.52
C TRP A 253 8.18 -8.49 7.94
N GLY A 254 7.00 -8.67 8.55
CA GLY A 254 6.75 -8.32 9.96
C GLY A 254 6.04 -6.99 10.16
N SER A 255 5.79 -6.24 9.10
CA SER A 255 5.01 -4.98 9.14
C SER A 255 3.51 -5.25 8.96
N LEU A 256 2.70 -4.28 9.37
CA LEU A 256 1.32 -4.16 8.94
C LEU A 256 1.23 -3.06 7.86
N VAL A 257 0.35 -3.23 6.89
CA VAL A 257 -0.08 -2.16 5.99
C VAL A 257 -1.47 -1.69 6.37
N VAL A 258 -1.68 -0.39 6.28
CA VAL A 258 -3.00 0.24 6.30
C VAL A 258 -3.19 0.93 4.96
N ALA A 259 -4.15 0.45 4.16
CA ALA A 259 -4.55 1.04 2.90
C ALA A 259 -5.98 1.59 3.06
N SER A 260 -6.14 2.91 3.02
CA SER A 260 -7.45 3.54 3.24
C SER A 260 -7.85 4.41 2.05
N TRP A 261 -9.13 4.41 1.75
CA TRP A 261 -9.72 5.17 0.64
C TRP A 261 -11.11 5.70 1.00
N PRO A 262 -11.58 6.77 0.32
CA PRO A 262 -12.97 7.19 0.41
C PRO A 262 -13.94 6.11 -0.04
N LYS A 263 -15.21 6.26 0.32
CA LYS A 263 -16.29 5.33 -0.02
C LYS A 263 -17.23 5.93 -1.10
N PRO A 264 -16.76 6.16 -2.35
CA PRO A 264 -17.63 6.62 -3.42
C PRO A 264 -18.62 5.52 -3.81
N TYR A 265 -19.89 5.87 -3.89
CA TYR A 265 -20.93 4.93 -4.30
C TYR A 265 -20.65 4.37 -5.69
N LYS A 266 -20.55 3.06 -5.81
CA LYS A 266 -20.17 2.32 -7.02
C LYS A 266 -18.83 2.77 -7.62
N GLY A 267 -17.90 3.18 -6.78
CA GLY A 267 -16.56 3.60 -7.22
C GLY A 267 -15.76 2.45 -7.83
N SER A 268 -15.17 2.70 -8.99
CA SER A 268 -14.29 1.76 -9.70
C SER A 268 -12.81 1.97 -9.40
N GLY A 269 -12.46 2.89 -8.53
CA GLY A 269 -11.12 3.26 -8.10
C GLY A 269 -11.14 4.63 -7.45
N PHE A 270 -10.18 4.92 -6.57
CA PHE A 270 -10.01 6.24 -5.95
C PHE A 270 -8.59 6.39 -5.37
N PRO A 271 -8.04 7.63 -5.32
CA PRO A 271 -6.80 7.88 -4.59
C PRO A 271 -6.83 7.35 -3.16
N ALA A 272 -5.79 6.66 -2.77
CA ALA A 272 -5.69 6.01 -1.47
C ALA A 272 -4.57 6.61 -0.62
N ARG A 273 -4.72 6.56 0.72
CA ARG A 273 -3.61 6.77 1.63
C ARG A 273 -3.15 5.42 2.16
N VAL A 274 -1.90 5.10 1.87
CA VAL A 274 -1.28 3.82 2.23
C VAL A 274 -0.06 4.08 3.09
N PHE A 275 0.08 3.36 4.20
CA PHE A 275 1.26 3.43 5.05
C PHE A 275 1.53 2.08 5.72
N ALA A 276 2.80 1.85 6.04
CA ALA A 276 3.22 0.68 6.80
C ALA A 276 3.50 1.04 8.26
N ILE A 277 3.23 0.08 9.16
CA ILE A 277 3.63 0.12 10.57
C ILE A 277 4.68 -0.96 10.77
N LEU A 278 5.92 -0.56 11.09
CA LEU A 278 7.07 -1.43 11.15
C LEU A 278 7.14 -2.17 12.50
N PRO A 279 7.76 -3.36 12.54
CA PRO A 279 7.90 -4.17 13.76
C PRO A 279 8.72 -3.52 14.89
#